data_3c4a6d4576e50e5e006a0e6c1de8cf16
#
_entry.id   3c4a6d4576e50e5e006a0e6c1de8cf16
#
_cell.length_a   1.000
_cell.length_b   1.000
_cell.length_c   1.000
_cell.angle_alpha   90.00
_cell.angle_beta   90.00
_cell.angle_gamma   90.00
#
_symmetry.space_group_name_H-M   'P 1'
#
loop_
_entity.id
_entity.type
_entity.pdbx_description
1 polymer ?
#
loop_
_entity_poly.entity_id
_entity_poly.type
_entity_poly.pdbx_seq_one_letter_code
_entity_poly.pdbx_strand_id
1 'polypeptide(L)'
;MPRLLALLAAPVLALGALGAAAGPASDSDLRVVRLDPEPVAPGGVTTVHGLVGNGGPEATGSPFTVVVDLPPGFAPEGPYFPSSCTAAGRTVSCVFPAGLPPLRSATALVPVRADARLPHGLRAVGQVRVVSADDRDPADDRTPFTLTVS
;
A
#
# COMPACT_ATOMS: atom_id res chain seq x y z
N MET A 1 24.67 71.05 -25.27
CA MET A 1 25.27 69.97 -24.46
C MET A 1 24.21 68.96 -24.17
N PRO A 2 24.23 67.86 -24.86
CA PRO A 2 23.28 66.80 -24.57
C PRO A 2 23.80 65.85 -23.45
N ARG A 3 23.00 65.65 -22.41
CA ARG A 3 23.28 64.70 -21.35
C ARG A 3 22.89 63.29 -21.80
N LEU A 4 23.88 62.42 -21.90
CA LEU A 4 23.71 61.01 -22.10
C LEU A 4 23.17 60.34 -20.80
N LEU A 5 21.96 59.83 -20.81
CA LEU A 5 21.43 58.95 -19.77
C LEU A 5 21.88 57.52 -20.10
N ALA A 6 22.77 57.01 -19.26
CA ALA A 6 23.14 55.60 -19.30
C ALA A 6 22.06 54.79 -18.61
N LEU A 7 21.36 53.95 -19.37
CA LEU A 7 20.47 52.92 -18.84
C LEU A 7 21.31 51.72 -18.36
N LEU A 8 21.37 51.55 -17.06
CA LEU A 8 21.91 50.32 -16.45
C LEU A 8 20.84 49.21 -16.52
N ALA A 9 21.04 48.27 -17.40
CA ALA A 9 20.27 47.04 -17.44
C ALA A 9 20.80 46.10 -16.35
N ALA A 10 19.99 45.84 -15.32
CA ALA A 10 20.28 44.82 -14.32
C ALA A 10 19.96 43.44 -14.88
N PRO A 11 20.84 42.43 -14.74
CA PRO A 11 20.50 41.07 -15.11
C PRO A 11 19.57 40.49 -14.06
N VAL A 12 18.39 40.06 -14.48
CA VAL A 12 17.48 39.27 -13.68
C VAL A 12 18.07 37.85 -13.61
N LEU A 13 18.65 37.50 -12.47
CA LEU A 13 19.01 36.15 -12.14
C LEU A 13 17.72 35.34 -11.90
N ALA A 14 17.31 34.59 -12.90
CA ALA A 14 16.29 33.55 -12.71
C ALA A 14 16.88 32.46 -11.81
N LEU A 15 16.51 32.43 -10.52
CA LEU A 15 16.70 31.27 -9.68
C LEU A 15 15.77 30.15 -10.22
N GLY A 16 16.34 29.26 -11.01
CA GLY A 16 15.70 28.02 -11.34
C GLY A 16 15.48 27.24 -10.04
N ALA A 17 14.22 27.03 -9.65
CA ALA A 17 13.88 26.09 -8.61
C ALA A 17 14.38 24.70 -9.06
N LEU A 18 15.47 24.24 -8.49
CA LEU A 18 15.90 22.85 -8.55
C LEU A 18 14.84 22.05 -7.79
N GLY A 19 13.87 21.52 -8.51
CA GLY A 19 12.97 20.52 -7.96
C GLY A 19 13.82 19.42 -7.37
N ALA A 20 13.61 19.07 -6.08
CA ALA A 20 14.27 17.93 -5.47
C ALA A 20 13.97 16.71 -6.33
N ALA A 21 14.98 16.15 -6.98
CA ALA A 21 14.86 14.88 -7.68
C ALA A 21 14.46 13.83 -6.63
N ALA A 22 13.33 13.13 -6.85
CA ALA A 22 13.05 11.92 -6.10
C ALA A 22 14.31 11.04 -6.13
N GLY A 23 14.73 10.49 -4.97
CA GLY A 23 15.86 9.58 -4.93
C GLY A 23 15.70 8.46 -5.94
N PRO A 24 16.80 7.83 -6.40
CA PRO A 24 16.73 6.74 -7.36
C PRO A 24 15.81 5.65 -6.81
N ALA A 25 14.84 5.19 -7.62
CA ALA A 25 14.04 4.03 -7.32
C ALA A 25 14.99 2.84 -7.12
N SER A 26 14.73 2.02 -6.10
CA SER A 26 15.47 0.78 -5.90
C SER A 26 15.09 -0.24 -6.95
N ASP A 27 15.96 -1.22 -7.17
CA ASP A 27 15.69 -2.40 -7.98
C ASP A 27 14.93 -3.46 -7.15
N SER A 28 13.82 -3.05 -6.54
CA SER A 28 12.92 -3.91 -5.81
C SER A 28 11.72 -4.32 -6.65
N ASP A 29 11.15 -5.46 -6.34
CA ASP A 29 10.00 -6.04 -7.01
C ASP A 29 9.04 -6.57 -5.94
N LEU A 30 8.06 -5.75 -5.56
CA LEU A 30 7.06 -6.12 -4.59
C LEU A 30 5.93 -6.89 -5.26
N ARG A 31 5.56 -8.00 -4.66
CA ARG A 31 4.45 -8.83 -5.11
C ARG A 31 3.55 -9.22 -3.97
N VAL A 32 2.26 -9.21 -4.21
CA VAL A 32 1.28 -9.70 -3.25
C VAL A 32 1.18 -11.22 -3.36
N VAL A 33 1.29 -11.89 -2.22
CA VAL A 33 1.13 -13.35 -2.14
C VAL A 33 -0.30 -13.66 -1.70
N ARG A 34 -1.01 -14.46 -2.48
CA ARG A 34 -2.37 -14.86 -2.14
C ARG A 34 -2.39 -15.74 -0.89
N LEU A 35 -3.23 -15.36 0.06
CA LEU A 35 -3.51 -16.14 1.25
C LEU A 35 -4.98 -15.95 1.62
N ASP A 36 -5.77 -17.00 1.47
CA ASP A 36 -7.18 -16.97 1.87
C ASP A 36 -7.29 -17.12 3.39
N PRO A 37 -8.09 -16.29 4.07
CA PRO A 37 -8.31 -16.41 5.51
C PRO A 37 -9.02 -17.72 5.88
N GLU A 38 -8.86 -18.10 7.15
CA GLU A 38 -9.64 -19.21 7.71
C GLU A 38 -11.14 -18.89 7.64
N PRO A 39 -11.99 -19.92 7.37
CA PRO A 39 -13.43 -19.75 7.38
C PRO A 39 -13.93 -19.17 8.71
N VAL A 40 -14.94 -18.32 8.65
CA VAL A 40 -15.48 -17.60 9.79
C VAL A 40 -16.98 -17.82 9.94
N ALA A 41 -17.45 -18.05 11.16
CA ALA A 41 -18.88 -18.12 11.45
C ALA A 41 -19.56 -16.75 11.27
N PRO A 42 -20.87 -16.69 10.97
CA PRO A 42 -21.61 -15.42 10.99
C PRO A 42 -21.44 -14.71 12.34
N GLY A 43 -21.08 -13.42 12.32
CA GLY A 43 -20.76 -12.64 13.52
C GLY A 43 -19.38 -12.91 14.13
N GLY A 44 -18.62 -13.87 13.60
CA GLY A 44 -17.26 -14.17 14.06
C GLY A 44 -16.20 -13.28 13.45
N VAL A 45 -14.95 -13.49 13.86
CA VAL A 45 -13.77 -12.74 13.41
C VAL A 45 -12.76 -13.71 12.79
N THR A 46 -12.22 -13.34 11.64
CA THR A 46 -11.05 -13.98 11.02
C THR A 46 -10.00 -12.91 10.70
N THR A 47 -8.81 -13.32 10.28
CA THR A 47 -7.75 -12.36 9.97
C THR A 47 -7.34 -12.48 8.51
N VAL A 48 -7.40 -11.36 7.79
CA VAL A 48 -6.82 -11.23 6.46
C VAL A 48 -5.33 -10.90 6.61
N HIS A 49 -4.50 -11.62 5.88
CA HIS A 49 -3.06 -11.40 5.81
C HIS A 49 -2.72 -10.68 4.50
N GLY A 50 -2.30 -9.44 4.60
CA GLY A 50 -1.73 -8.71 3.48
C GLY A 50 -0.25 -9.06 3.34
N LEU A 51 0.06 -10.19 2.74
CA LEU A 51 1.42 -10.70 2.60
C LEU A 51 2.06 -10.17 1.33
N VAL A 52 3.19 -9.47 1.47
CA VAL A 52 3.95 -8.89 0.37
C VAL A 52 5.39 -9.37 0.44
N GLY A 53 5.88 -9.93 -0.66
CA GLY A 53 7.28 -10.35 -0.80
C GLY A 53 8.06 -9.38 -1.69
N ASN A 54 9.36 -9.25 -1.45
CA ASN A 54 10.29 -8.55 -2.34
C ASN A 54 11.10 -9.58 -3.14
N GLY A 55 10.81 -9.72 -4.42
CA GLY A 55 11.51 -10.62 -5.35
C GLY A 55 12.66 -9.95 -6.11
N GLY A 56 12.86 -8.66 -5.92
CA GLY A 56 13.93 -7.90 -6.58
C GLY A 56 15.30 -8.13 -5.96
N PRO A 57 16.37 -7.73 -6.67
CA PRO A 57 17.73 -7.91 -6.15
C PRO A 57 18.09 -6.91 -5.04
N GLU A 58 17.32 -5.84 -4.87
CA GLU A 58 17.59 -4.79 -3.87
C GLU A 58 16.49 -4.68 -2.82
N ALA A 59 16.83 -4.13 -1.66
CA ALA A 59 15.85 -3.71 -0.66
C ALA A 59 15.00 -2.55 -1.19
N THR A 60 13.77 -2.42 -0.69
CA THR A 60 12.93 -1.26 -1.03
C THR A 60 13.60 0.04 -0.59
N GLY A 61 13.69 1.01 -1.49
CA GLY A 61 14.25 2.34 -1.24
C GLY A 61 13.25 3.35 -0.72
N SER A 62 11.95 3.04 -0.81
CA SER A 62 10.84 3.89 -0.37
C SER A 62 9.90 3.12 0.53
N PRO A 63 9.13 3.81 1.42
CA PRO A 63 8.01 3.21 2.11
C PRO A 63 6.99 2.67 1.11
N PHE A 64 6.29 1.61 1.48
CA PHE A 64 5.21 1.04 0.69
C PHE A 64 3.96 0.85 1.54
N THR A 65 2.80 0.82 0.88
CA THR A 65 1.51 0.67 1.54
C THR A 65 0.85 -0.61 1.08
N VAL A 66 0.45 -1.44 2.04
CA VAL A 66 -0.40 -2.61 1.78
C VAL A 66 -1.84 -2.20 2.02
N VAL A 67 -2.70 -2.40 1.04
CA VAL A 67 -4.11 -2.02 1.09
C VAL A 67 -4.96 -3.29 0.99
N VAL A 68 -5.85 -3.44 1.96
CA VAL A 68 -6.82 -4.54 2.01
C VAL A 68 -8.21 -3.97 1.76
N ASP A 69 -8.84 -4.40 0.68
CA ASP A 69 -10.21 -4.04 0.33
C ASP A 69 -11.14 -5.23 0.65
N LEU A 70 -12.04 -5.02 1.61
CA LEU A 70 -12.98 -6.06 2.05
C LEU A 70 -14.26 -6.04 1.21
N PRO A 71 -14.85 -7.21 0.94
CA PRO A 71 -16.15 -7.28 0.28
C PRO A 71 -17.28 -6.83 1.23
N PRO A 72 -18.46 -6.49 0.68
CA PRO A 72 -19.65 -6.20 1.48
C PRO A 72 -19.98 -7.33 2.47
N GLY A 73 -20.47 -6.96 3.65
CA GLY A 73 -20.80 -7.89 4.72
C GLY A 73 -19.64 -8.21 5.68
N PHE A 74 -18.46 -7.65 5.41
CA PHE A 74 -17.28 -7.81 6.26
C PHE A 74 -16.75 -6.44 6.66
N ALA A 75 -16.43 -6.26 7.93
CA ALA A 75 -15.94 -5.01 8.48
C ALA A 75 -14.57 -5.20 9.13
N PRO A 76 -13.63 -4.25 8.93
CA PRO A 76 -12.36 -4.31 9.64
C PRO A 76 -12.58 -4.08 11.14
N GLU A 77 -11.84 -4.83 11.97
CA GLU A 77 -11.91 -4.74 13.43
C GLU A 77 -10.50 -4.75 14.01
N GLY A 78 -10.10 -3.64 14.59
CA GLY A 78 -8.78 -3.54 15.22
C GLY A 78 -8.63 -4.44 16.46
N PRO A 79 -7.40 -4.61 16.97
CA PRO A 79 -6.17 -3.93 16.53
C PRO A 79 -5.58 -4.52 15.25
N TYR A 80 -5.00 -3.66 14.43
CA TYR A 80 -4.29 -4.05 13.22
C TYR A 80 -2.78 -4.15 13.49
N PHE A 81 -2.09 -4.87 12.60
CA PHE A 81 -0.63 -4.87 12.55
C PHE A 81 -0.15 -4.55 11.11
N PRO A 82 0.85 -3.69 10.93
CA PRO A 82 1.50 -2.85 11.93
C PRO A 82 0.58 -1.74 12.49
N SER A 83 1.02 -1.05 13.52
CA SER A 83 0.23 0.03 14.15
C SER A 83 -0.02 1.23 13.24
N SER A 84 0.69 1.33 12.12
CA SER A 84 0.49 2.32 11.06
C SER A 84 -0.76 2.09 10.22
N CYS A 85 -1.47 0.97 10.41
CA CYS A 85 -2.71 0.70 9.67
C CYS A 85 -3.82 1.67 10.06
N THR A 86 -4.55 2.15 9.06
CA THR A 86 -5.76 2.96 9.22
C THR A 86 -6.90 2.35 8.42
N ALA A 87 -8.11 2.39 8.98
CA ALA A 87 -9.31 1.89 8.31
C ALA A 87 -10.21 3.05 7.87
N ALA A 88 -10.73 2.97 6.66
CA ALA A 88 -11.74 3.85 6.10
C ALA A 88 -12.81 3.00 5.40
N GLY A 89 -13.98 2.85 6.03
CA GLY A 89 -15.00 1.94 5.55
C GLY A 89 -14.50 0.49 5.52
N ARG A 90 -14.51 -0.15 4.36
CA ARG A 90 -14.02 -1.52 4.16
C ARG A 90 -12.59 -1.60 3.63
N THR A 91 -11.89 -0.49 3.61
CA THR A 91 -10.50 -0.42 3.16
C THR A 91 -9.57 -0.18 4.34
N VAL A 92 -8.55 -1.00 4.47
CA VAL A 92 -7.49 -0.85 5.48
C VAL A 92 -6.16 -0.63 4.76
N SER A 93 -5.47 0.44 5.12
CA SER A 93 -4.16 0.81 4.55
C SER A 93 -3.09 0.75 5.64
N CYS A 94 -2.04 -0.01 5.37
CA CYS A 94 -0.93 -0.26 6.30
C CYS A 94 0.38 0.19 5.67
N VAL A 95 1.05 1.18 6.27
CA VAL A 95 2.33 1.70 5.77
C VAL A 95 3.49 0.93 6.40
N PHE A 96 4.39 0.47 5.53
CA PHE A 96 5.65 -0.16 5.92
C PHE A 96 6.81 0.76 5.56
N PRO A 97 7.87 0.82 6.39
CA PRO A 97 9.05 1.62 6.07
C PRO A 97 9.84 1.04 4.90
N ALA A 98 10.67 1.87 4.29
CA ALA A 98 11.69 1.42 3.35
C ALA A 98 12.63 0.40 4.01
N GLY A 99 13.29 -0.41 3.19
CA GLY A 99 14.31 -1.33 3.66
C GLY A 99 13.88 -2.78 3.77
N LEU A 100 12.77 -3.18 3.12
CA LEU A 100 12.44 -4.60 3.01
C LEU A 100 13.47 -5.31 2.12
N PRO A 101 14.30 -6.21 2.68
CA PRO A 101 15.37 -6.85 1.93
C PRO A 101 14.84 -7.76 0.81
N PRO A 102 15.70 -8.09 -0.19
CA PRO A 102 15.38 -9.12 -1.18
C PRO A 102 15.07 -10.45 -0.51
N LEU A 103 14.12 -11.21 -1.09
CA LEU A 103 13.67 -12.53 -0.62
C LEU A 103 13.07 -12.51 0.80
N ARG A 104 12.67 -11.35 1.28
CA ARG A 104 11.96 -11.17 2.55
C ARG A 104 10.52 -10.71 2.28
N SER A 105 9.69 -10.84 3.29
CA SER A 105 8.29 -10.46 3.24
C SER A 105 7.89 -9.57 4.41
N ALA A 106 6.84 -8.79 4.18
CA ALA A 106 6.12 -8.04 5.20
C ALA A 106 4.67 -8.48 5.19
N THR A 107 4.04 -8.48 6.34
CA THR A 107 2.65 -8.92 6.48
C THR A 107 1.84 -7.89 7.26
N ALA A 108 0.75 -7.42 6.66
CA ALA A 108 -0.28 -6.70 7.38
C ALA A 108 -1.28 -7.73 7.95
N LEU A 109 -1.66 -7.57 9.21
CA LEU A 109 -2.70 -8.39 9.85
C LEU A 109 -3.94 -7.53 10.06
N VAL A 110 -5.02 -7.91 9.40
CA VAL A 110 -6.29 -7.19 9.42
C VAL A 110 -7.37 -8.13 9.92
N PRO A 111 -7.71 -8.08 11.22
CA PRO A 111 -8.88 -8.79 11.73
C PRO A 111 -10.15 -8.23 11.08
N VAL A 112 -11.07 -9.13 10.75
CA VAL A 112 -12.28 -8.85 10.00
C VAL A 112 -13.46 -9.56 10.65
N ARG A 113 -14.52 -8.81 10.94
CA ARG A 113 -15.78 -9.37 11.45
C ARG A 113 -16.74 -9.63 10.31
N ALA A 114 -17.28 -10.83 10.26
CA ALA A 114 -18.40 -11.19 9.38
C ALA A 114 -19.72 -10.69 10.00
N ASP A 115 -20.60 -10.10 9.19
CA ASP A 115 -21.95 -9.73 9.64
C ASP A 115 -22.69 -11.01 10.11
N ALA A 116 -23.39 -10.91 11.23
CA ALA A 116 -24.14 -12.02 11.82
C ALA A 116 -25.28 -12.53 10.92
N ARG A 117 -25.70 -11.75 9.95
CA ARG A 117 -26.77 -12.09 9.01
C ARG A 117 -26.27 -12.78 7.73
N LEU A 118 -24.96 -12.92 7.56
CA LEU A 118 -24.42 -13.60 6.39
C LEU A 118 -24.79 -15.08 6.39
N PRO A 119 -25.19 -15.64 5.22
CA PRO A 119 -25.54 -17.06 5.15
C PRO A 119 -24.31 -17.96 5.24
N HIS A 120 -24.48 -19.12 5.85
CA HIS A 120 -23.47 -20.17 5.84
C HIS A 120 -23.14 -20.60 4.39
N GLY A 121 -21.90 -20.84 4.12
CA GLY A 121 -21.42 -21.22 2.79
C GLY A 121 -21.16 -20.04 1.85
N LEU A 122 -21.43 -18.79 2.27
CA LEU A 122 -21.12 -17.62 1.45
C LEU A 122 -19.60 -17.55 1.20
N ARG A 123 -19.26 -17.28 -0.05
CA ARG A 123 -17.89 -16.97 -0.46
C ARG A 123 -17.87 -15.57 -1.03
N ALA A 124 -17.05 -14.70 -0.46
CA ALA A 124 -16.94 -13.31 -0.87
C ALA A 124 -15.48 -12.98 -1.18
N VAL A 125 -15.25 -12.22 -2.25
CA VAL A 125 -13.91 -11.91 -2.74
C VAL A 125 -13.53 -10.50 -2.33
N GLY A 126 -12.39 -10.38 -1.65
CA GLY A 126 -11.69 -9.12 -1.41
C GLY A 126 -10.41 -9.04 -2.24
N GLN A 127 -9.65 -8.00 -2.04
CA GLN A 127 -8.39 -7.77 -2.73
C GLN A 127 -7.34 -7.24 -1.78
N VAL A 128 -6.10 -7.73 -1.94
CA VAL A 128 -4.90 -7.13 -1.36
C VAL A 128 -4.09 -6.52 -2.50
N ARG A 129 -3.62 -5.30 -2.31
CA ARG A 129 -2.71 -4.63 -3.24
C ARG A 129 -1.58 -3.95 -2.49
N VAL A 130 -0.46 -3.77 -3.15
CA VAL A 130 0.67 -3.00 -2.64
C VAL A 130 0.85 -1.76 -3.51
N VAL A 131 1.17 -0.63 -2.88
CA VAL A 131 1.48 0.63 -3.54
C VAL A 131 2.88 1.04 -3.15
N SER A 132 3.76 1.16 -4.14
CA SER A 132 5.16 1.54 -3.94
C SER A 132 5.63 2.42 -5.09
N ALA A 133 6.46 3.42 -4.77
CA ALA A 133 7.12 4.25 -5.78
C ALA A 133 8.26 3.52 -6.50
N ASP A 134 8.77 2.44 -5.91
CA ASP A 134 9.92 1.67 -6.43
C ASP A 134 9.51 0.53 -7.35
N ASP A 135 8.23 0.14 -7.32
CA ASP A 135 7.80 -1.08 -7.97
C ASP A 135 7.82 -0.93 -9.49
N ARG A 136 8.41 -1.93 -10.14
CA ARG A 136 8.59 -1.95 -11.60
C ARG A 136 7.55 -2.78 -12.33
N ASP A 137 6.92 -3.74 -11.65
CA ASP A 137 5.94 -4.62 -12.26
C ASP A 137 4.57 -4.48 -11.57
N PRO A 138 3.70 -3.58 -12.06
CA PRO A 138 2.38 -3.41 -11.48
C PRO A 138 1.44 -4.61 -11.71
N ALA A 139 1.84 -5.61 -12.47
CA ALA A 139 0.99 -6.76 -12.78
C ALA A 139 0.79 -7.70 -11.57
N ASP A 140 1.76 -7.77 -10.66
CA ASP A 140 1.71 -8.62 -9.46
C ASP A 140 1.48 -7.84 -8.17
N ASP A 141 1.13 -6.56 -8.27
CA ASP A 141 0.83 -5.64 -7.17
C ASP A 141 -0.47 -5.94 -6.46
N ARG A 142 -1.28 -6.84 -6.95
CA ARG A 142 -2.60 -7.16 -6.40
C ARG A 142 -2.95 -8.62 -6.57
N THR A 143 -3.68 -9.12 -5.59
CA THR A 143 -4.24 -10.48 -5.66
C THR A 143 -5.58 -10.54 -4.94
N PRO A 144 -6.56 -11.32 -5.45
CA PRO A 144 -7.79 -11.56 -4.73
C PRO A 144 -7.56 -12.53 -3.56
N PHE A 145 -8.40 -12.42 -2.54
CA PHE A 145 -8.59 -13.45 -1.51
C PHE A 145 -10.06 -13.76 -1.34
N THR A 146 -10.36 -14.94 -0.81
CA THR A 146 -11.75 -15.37 -0.58
C THR A 146 -12.01 -15.50 0.91
N LEU A 147 -13.05 -14.80 1.39
CA LEU A 147 -13.64 -14.99 2.71
C LEU A 147 -14.75 -16.03 2.59
N THR A 148 -14.73 -17.02 3.46
CA THR A 148 -15.74 -18.09 3.50
C THR A 148 -16.48 -18.05 4.82
N VAL A 149 -17.81 -18.02 4.77
CA VAL A 149 -18.67 -18.10 5.95
C VAL A 149 -18.98 -19.59 6.22
N SER A 150 -18.55 -20.07 7.36
CA SER A 150 -18.72 -21.48 7.77
C SER A 150 -20.08 -21.78 8.40
#